data_5e73fa5d3a5202f7302e3c404560fb8b
#
_entry.id   5e73fa5d3a5202f7302e3c404560fb8b
#
_cell.length_a   1.000
_cell.length_b   1.000
_cell.length_c   1.000
_cell.angle_alpha   90.00
_cell.angle_beta   90.00
_cell.angle_gamma   90.00
#
_symmetry.space_group_name_H-M   'P 1'
#
loop_
_entity.id
_entity.type
_entity.pdbx_description
1 polymer ?
#
loop_
_entity_poly.entity_id
_entity_poly.type
_entity_poly.pdbx_seq_one_letter_code
_entity_poly.pdbx_strand_id
1 'polypeptide(L)'
;MARSAATAFEVIKKVYEDQTNKFERIVVPFSDGTKELRVVTNLKDAYESDGKQLVTDFEKNITLAIIDDSWKTHLRKMDELKQSVQLAVHEQKDPLLIYKFESFELFSAMIEKVNKDVISTLMKAHIPLRDPQSVRKADAPKKLDLSKFETSKRDA
;
A
#
# COMPACT_ATOMS: atom_id res chain seq x y z
N MET A 1 -13.32 10.99 8.10
CA MET A 1 -13.54 10.53 6.73
C MET A 1 -14.54 11.35 5.91
N ALA A 2 -15.72 11.67 6.38
CA ALA A 2 -16.72 12.44 5.60
C ALA A 2 -16.21 13.82 5.09
N ARG A 3 -15.45 14.56 5.89
CA ARG A 3 -14.86 15.85 5.47
C ARG A 3 -13.81 15.70 4.37
N SER A 4 -12.99 14.64 4.43
CA SER A 4 -11.98 14.37 3.40
C SER A 4 -12.61 13.94 2.07
N ALA A 5 -13.70 13.19 2.11
CA ALA A 5 -14.44 12.81 0.92
C ALA A 5 -15.10 13.99 0.21
N ALA A 6 -15.71 14.92 0.97
CA ALA A 6 -16.30 16.14 0.42
C ALA A 6 -15.25 17.05 -0.22
N THR A 7 -14.09 17.23 0.46
CA THR A 7 -12.97 18.01 -0.08
C THR A 7 -12.37 17.34 -1.34
N ALA A 8 -12.28 16.01 -1.34
CA ALA A 8 -11.85 15.24 -2.50
C ALA A 8 -12.78 15.45 -3.69
N PHE A 9 -14.08 15.40 -3.45
CA PHE A 9 -15.08 15.57 -4.50
C PHE A 9 -15.03 16.96 -5.14
N GLU A 10 -14.89 18.02 -4.33
CA GLU A 10 -14.73 19.39 -4.85
C GLU A 10 -13.49 19.53 -5.75
N VAL A 11 -12.38 18.91 -5.38
CA VAL A 11 -11.15 18.90 -6.21
C VAL A 11 -11.38 18.14 -7.51
N ILE A 12 -11.98 16.95 -7.43
CA ILE A 12 -12.27 16.11 -8.60
C ILE A 12 -13.24 16.81 -9.55
N LYS A 13 -14.30 17.44 -9.01
CA LYS A 13 -15.29 18.17 -9.79
C LYS A 13 -14.65 19.31 -10.58
N LYS A 14 -13.84 20.13 -9.93
CA LYS A 14 -13.12 21.22 -10.60
C LYS A 14 -12.17 20.71 -11.70
N VAL A 15 -11.42 19.64 -11.42
CA VAL A 15 -10.50 19.05 -12.41
C VAL A 15 -11.27 18.45 -13.58
N TYR A 16 -12.43 17.84 -13.33
CA TYR A 16 -13.26 17.25 -14.38
C TYR A 16 -13.91 18.34 -15.26
N GLU A 17 -14.40 19.41 -14.66
CA GLU A 17 -15.02 20.55 -15.36
C GLU A 17 -13.99 21.38 -16.18
N ASP A 18 -12.80 21.65 -15.60
CA ASP A 18 -11.75 22.43 -16.26
C ASP A 18 -11.01 21.68 -17.36
N GLN A 19 -10.95 20.35 -17.28
CA GLN A 19 -10.11 19.53 -18.15
C GLN A 19 -10.88 18.45 -18.90
N THR A 20 -12.10 18.75 -19.31
CA THR A 20 -12.98 17.83 -20.05
C THR A 20 -12.18 17.00 -21.08
N ASN A 21 -12.02 15.71 -20.82
CA ASN A 21 -11.41 14.68 -21.69
C ASN A 21 -9.88 14.68 -21.91
N LYS A 22 -9.07 15.45 -21.17
CA LYS A 22 -7.61 15.40 -21.34
C LYS A 22 -6.91 14.31 -20.50
N PHE A 23 -7.47 13.93 -19.36
CA PHE A 23 -6.83 12.98 -18.46
C PHE A 23 -7.80 11.84 -18.09
N GLU A 24 -7.41 10.64 -18.44
CA GLU A 24 -8.11 9.42 -17.99
C GLU A 24 -7.84 9.12 -16.52
N ARG A 25 -6.61 9.36 -16.08
CA ARG A 25 -6.15 9.08 -14.71
C ARG A 25 -5.44 10.28 -14.12
N ILE A 26 -5.71 10.54 -12.86
CA ILE A 26 -5.10 11.64 -12.09
C ILE A 26 -4.39 11.11 -10.85
N VAL A 27 -3.41 11.89 -10.38
CA VAL A 27 -2.70 11.65 -9.12
C VAL A 27 -3.23 12.63 -8.09
N VAL A 28 -3.81 12.13 -7.01
CA VAL A 28 -4.28 12.93 -5.88
C VAL A 28 -3.32 12.76 -4.72
N PRO A 29 -2.74 13.84 -4.19
CA PRO A 29 -1.89 13.78 -3.01
C PRO A 29 -2.75 13.67 -1.74
N PHE A 30 -2.34 12.76 -0.85
CA PHE A 30 -2.82 12.66 0.51
C PHE A 30 -1.67 12.91 1.48
N SER A 31 -1.96 13.42 2.67
CA SER A 31 -0.96 13.62 3.70
C SER A 31 -1.48 13.08 5.04
N ASP A 32 -0.61 12.44 5.81
CA ASP A 32 -0.87 12.05 7.19
C ASP A 32 -0.26 13.05 8.21
N GLY A 33 0.22 14.20 7.70
CA GLY A 33 0.92 15.21 8.47
C GLY A 33 2.44 15.02 8.53
N THR A 34 2.96 13.84 8.19
CA THR A 34 4.40 13.53 8.15
C THR A 34 4.87 13.08 6.77
N LYS A 35 4.04 12.35 6.06
CA LYS A 35 4.34 11.80 4.73
C LYS A 35 3.30 12.24 3.72
N GLU A 36 3.74 12.45 2.49
CA GLU A 36 2.88 12.68 1.35
C GLU A 36 2.71 11.36 0.58
N LEU A 37 1.46 10.97 0.39
CA LEU A 37 1.05 9.75 -0.29
C LEU A 37 0.38 10.14 -1.60
N ARG A 38 0.71 9.47 -2.68
CA ARG A 38 0.16 9.75 -4.02
C ARG A 38 -0.73 8.61 -4.44
N VAL A 39 -1.99 8.91 -4.65
CA VAL A 39 -3.00 7.95 -5.08
C VAL A 39 -3.38 8.22 -6.52
N VAL A 40 -3.34 7.18 -7.33
CA VAL A 40 -3.78 7.24 -8.73
C VAL A 40 -5.21 6.76 -8.80
N THR A 41 -6.09 7.57 -9.36
CA THR A 41 -7.50 7.21 -9.58
C THR A 41 -7.93 7.52 -11.00
N ASN A 42 -8.99 6.85 -11.48
CA ASN A 42 -9.65 7.19 -12.72
C ASN A 42 -10.54 8.42 -12.49
N LEU A 43 -10.33 9.45 -13.31
CA LEU A 43 -11.04 10.73 -13.14
C LEU A 43 -12.54 10.61 -13.34
N LYS A 44 -12.97 9.84 -14.35
CA LYS A 44 -14.37 9.63 -14.67
C LYS A 44 -15.09 8.86 -13.56
N ASP A 45 -14.52 7.73 -13.13
CA ASP A 45 -15.09 6.89 -12.08
C ASP A 45 -15.16 7.65 -10.74
N ALA A 46 -14.13 8.45 -10.44
CA ALA A 46 -14.10 9.28 -9.25
C ALA A 46 -15.18 10.38 -9.29
N TYR A 47 -15.46 10.98 -10.45
CA TYR A 47 -16.53 11.96 -10.63
C TYR A 47 -17.92 11.31 -10.53
N GLU A 48 -18.18 10.22 -11.25
CA GLU A 48 -19.45 9.51 -11.28
C GLU A 48 -19.83 8.89 -9.91
N SER A 49 -18.83 8.57 -9.09
CA SER A 49 -19.03 8.02 -7.74
C SER A 49 -19.05 9.05 -6.62
N ASP A 50 -19.14 10.35 -6.92
CA ASP A 50 -19.07 11.43 -5.93
C ASP A 50 -17.82 11.34 -5.02
N GLY A 51 -16.67 10.97 -5.59
CA GLY A 51 -15.40 10.83 -4.90
C GLY A 51 -15.22 9.52 -4.12
N LYS A 52 -16.21 8.62 -4.10
CA LYS A 52 -16.09 7.33 -3.37
C LYS A 52 -15.00 6.45 -3.97
N GLN A 53 -14.86 6.44 -5.31
CA GLN A 53 -13.79 5.70 -5.97
C GLN A 53 -12.40 6.15 -5.52
N LEU A 54 -12.17 7.45 -5.35
CA LEU A 54 -10.89 7.96 -4.84
C LEU A 54 -10.60 7.45 -3.42
N VAL A 55 -11.61 7.41 -2.55
CA VAL A 55 -11.45 6.89 -1.18
C VAL A 55 -11.10 5.40 -1.22
N THR A 56 -11.79 4.63 -2.05
CA THR A 56 -11.51 3.20 -2.23
C THR A 56 -10.11 2.96 -2.77
N ASP A 57 -9.67 3.73 -3.76
CA ASP A 57 -8.32 3.64 -4.33
C ASP A 57 -7.27 4.02 -3.29
N PHE A 58 -7.54 5.02 -2.45
CA PHE A 58 -6.68 5.39 -1.36
C PHE A 58 -6.56 4.26 -0.32
N GLU A 59 -7.67 3.73 0.18
CA GLU A 59 -7.69 2.62 1.14
C GLU A 59 -6.91 1.41 0.62
N LYS A 60 -7.14 1.04 -0.64
CA LYS A 60 -6.47 -0.07 -1.30
C LYS A 60 -4.96 0.15 -1.41
N ASN A 61 -4.54 1.31 -1.91
CA ASN A 61 -3.12 1.59 -2.11
C ASN A 61 -2.34 1.66 -0.79
N ILE A 62 -2.92 2.29 0.25
CA ILE A 62 -2.32 2.36 1.58
C ILE A 62 -2.18 0.98 2.21
N THR A 63 -3.25 0.20 2.19
CA THR A 63 -3.24 -1.15 2.75
C THR A 63 -2.18 -2.02 2.08
N LEU A 64 -2.11 -2.01 0.75
CA LEU A 64 -1.11 -2.76 -0.01
C LEU A 64 0.32 -2.30 0.30
N ALA A 65 0.57 -0.99 0.40
CA ALA A 65 1.89 -0.46 0.72
C ALA A 65 2.35 -0.87 2.12
N ILE A 66 1.46 -0.81 3.12
CA ILE A 66 1.77 -1.19 4.50
C ILE A 66 2.02 -2.71 4.61
N ILE A 67 1.21 -3.52 3.92
CA ILE A 67 1.40 -4.97 3.87
C ILE A 67 2.75 -5.30 3.22
N ASP A 68 3.09 -4.71 2.08
CA ASP A 68 4.33 -4.96 1.36
C ASP A 68 5.57 -4.65 2.22
N ASP A 69 5.59 -3.50 2.89
CA ASP A 69 6.70 -3.10 3.77
C ASP A 69 6.83 -4.01 5.00
N SER A 70 5.69 -4.33 5.62
CA SER A 70 5.64 -5.22 6.78
C SER A 70 6.03 -6.65 6.41
N TRP A 71 5.61 -7.13 5.24
CA TRP A 71 5.96 -8.44 4.72
C TRP A 71 7.45 -8.57 4.42
N LYS A 72 8.06 -7.59 3.77
CA LYS A 72 9.51 -7.57 3.54
C LYS A 72 10.30 -7.63 4.86
N THR A 73 9.85 -6.90 5.86
CA THR A 73 10.44 -6.93 7.20
C THR A 73 10.26 -8.29 7.86
N HIS A 74 9.09 -8.89 7.72
CA HIS A 74 8.79 -10.23 8.25
C HIS A 74 9.68 -11.30 7.61
N LEU A 75 9.86 -11.27 6.28
CA LEU A 75 10.74 -12.22 5.60
C LEU A 75 12.18 -12.16 6.13
N ARG A 76 12.73 -10.96 6.38
CA ARG A 76 14.07 -10.83 6.98
C ARG A 76 14.13 -11.45 8.37
N LYS A 77 13.13 -11.18 9.23
CA LYS A 77 13.04 -11.80 10.57
C LYS A 77 12.93 -13.32 10.50
N MET A 78 12.21 -13.85 9.51
CA MET A 78 12.13 -15.29 9.30
C MET A 78 13.47 -15.91 8.87
N ASP A 79 14.26 -15.21 8.05
CA ASP A 79 15.60 -15.66 7.70
C ASP A 79 16.55 -15.63 8.90
N GLU A 80 16.47 -14.59 9.74
CA GLU A 80 17.22 -14.48 10.99
C GLU A 80 16.81 -15.61 11.96
N LEU A 81 15.53 -15.88 12.12
CA LEU A 81 15.01 -16.97 12.92
C LEU A 81 15.53 -18.32 12.45
N LYS A 82 15.51 -18.56 11.13
CA LYS A 82 16.02 -19.80 10.56
C LYS A 82 17.49 -20.04 10.89
N GLN A 83 18.30 -18.97 10.88
CA GLN A 83 19.72 -19.06 11.26
C GLN A 83 19.89 -19.30 12.77
N SER A 84 19.13 -18.61 13.62
CA SER A 84 19.23 -18.75 15.08
C SER A 84 18.83 -20.15 15.56
N VAL A 85 17.78 -20.73 14.97
CA VAL A 85 17.30 -22.07 15.31
C VAL A 85 18.31 -23.16 14.95
N GLN A 86 19.12 -22.97 13.93
CA GLN A 86 20.21 -23.91 13.62
C GLN A 86 21.25 -23.99 14.73
N LEU A 87 21.46 -22.92 15.49
CA LEU A 87 22.36 -22.88 16.64
C LEU A 87 21.76 -23.54 17.88
N ALA A 88 20.44 -23.61 18.00
CA ALA A 88 19.73 -24.19 19.13
C ALA A 88 19.91 -25.72 19.26
N VAL A 89 20.38 -26.39 18.20
CA VAL A 89 20.75 -27.80 18.21
C VAL A 89 21.78 -28.11 19.31
N HIS A 90 22.67 -27.16 19.60
CA HIS A 90 23.69 -27.32 20.64
C HIS A 90 23.11 -27.29 22.07
N GLU A 91 21.87 -26.80 22.24
CA GLU A 91 21.20 -26.71 23.54
C GLU A 91 20.25 -27.88 23.82
N GLN A 92 20.30 -28.97 23.05
CA GLN A 92 19.41 -30.12 23.15
C GLN A 92 17.91 -29.80 23.06
N LYS A 93 17.56 -28.68 22.44
CA LYS A 93 16.17 -28.29 22.16
C LYS A 93 15.76 -28.78 20.76
N ASP A 94 14.48 -29.05 20.55
CA ASP A 94 13.94 -29.37 19.24
C ASP A 94 13.88 -28.11 18.35
N PRO A 95 14.74 -27.98 17.34
CA PRO A 95 14.78 -26.80 16.49
C PRO A 95 13.48 -26.55 15.73
N LEU A 96 12.79 -27.63 15.34
CA LEU A 96 11.54 -27.53 14.58
C LEU A 96 10.41 -26.96 15.45
N LEU A 97 10.38 -27.35 16.72
CA LEU A 97 9.39 -26.84 17.65
C LEU A 97 9.60 -25.34 17.93
N ILE A 98 10.85 -24.95 18.17
CA ILE A 98 11.22 -23.52 18.36
C ILE A 98 10.82 -22.71 17.13
N TYR A 99 11.21 -23.18 15.95
CA TYR A 99 10.88 -22.51 14.69
C TYR A 99 9.37 -22.30 14.51
N LYS A 100 8.56 -23.31 14.81
CA LYS A 100 7.10 -23.19 14.71
C LYS A 100 6.51 -22.15 15.65
N PHE A 101 6.94 -22.12 16.92
CA PHE A 101 6.43 -21.16 17.88
C PHE A 101 6.87 -19.73 17.53
N GLU A 102 8.14 -19.51 17.32
CA GLU A 102 8.67 -18.17 17.06
C GLU A 102 8.18 -17.61 15.71
N SER A 103 8.05 -18.47 14.68
CA SER A 103 7.48 -18.03 13.40
C SER A 103 6.02 -17.59 13.52
N PHE A 104 5.23 -18.29 14.34
CA PHE A 104 3.85 -17.90 14.62
C PHE A 104 3.77 -16.58 15.37
N GLU A 105 4.62 -16.36 16.37
CA GLU A 105 4.69 -15.08 17.09
C GLU A 105 5.09 -13.92 16.19
N LEU A 106 6.11 -14.12 15.33
CA LEU A 106 6.54 -13.13 14.37
C LEU A 106 5.44 -12.76 13.36
N PHE A 107 4.69 -13.77 12.90
CA PHE A 107 3.57 -13.55 12.00
C PHE A 107 2.42 -12.81 12.68
N SER A 108 2.04 -13.22 13.89
CA SER A 108 0.99 -12.57 14.66
C SER A 108 1.32 -11.10 14.94
N ALA A 109 2.55 -10.83 15.37
CA ALA A 109 3.03 -9.47 15.60
C ALA A 109 3.02 -8.60 14.30
N MET A 110 3.34 -9.21 13.16
CA MET A 110 3.24 -8.53 11.87
C MET A 110 1.79 -8.15 11.56
N ILE A 111 0.83 -9.06 11.72
CA ILE A 111 -0.59 -8.78 11.46
C ILE A 111 -1.13 -7.68 12.37
N GLU A 112 -0.82 -7.73 13.65
CA GLU A 112 -1.21 -6.67 14.61
C GLU A 112 -0.65 -5.30 14.19
N LYS A 113 0.64 -5.27 13.80
CA LYS A 113 1.27 -4.05 13.32
C LYS A 113 0.61 -3.52 12.06
N VAL A 114 0.35 -4.38 11.07
CA VAL A 114 -0.33 -3.99 9.81
C VAL A 114 -1.69 -3.38 10.12
N ASN A 115 -2.52 -4.04 10.92
CA ASN A 115 -3.85 -3.54 11.27
C ASN A 115 -3.78 -2.17 11.96
N LYS A 116 -2.87 -2.00 12.91
CA LYS A 116 -2.67 -0.74 13.63
C LYS A 116 -2.21 0.38 12.68
N ASP A 117 -1.24 0.09 11.81
CA ASP A 117 -0.66 1.07 10.90
C ASP A 117 -1.67 1.49 9.82
N VAL A 118 -2.47 0.55 9.29
CA VAL A 118 -3.54 0.84 8.32
C VAL A 118 -4.58 1.77 8.95
N ILE A 119 -5.12 1.41 10.12
CA ILE A 119 -6.14 2.22 10.80
C ILE A 119 -5.57 3.60 11.15
N SER A 120 -4.35 3.66 11.70
CA SER A 120 -3.70 4.93 12.05
C SER A 120 -3.53 5.84 10.84
N THR A 121 -3.08 5.29 9.70
CA THR A 121 -2.88 6.05 8.47
C THR A 121 -4.21 6.53 7.90
N LEU A 122 -5.22 5.66 7.83
CA LEU A 122 -6.54 6.04 7.31
C LEU A 122 -7.22 7.13 8.15
N MET A 123 -7.03 7.11 9.48
CA MET A 123 -7.61 8.11 10.38
C MET A 123 -6.92 9.46 10.31
N LYS A 124 -5.62 9.50 10.05
CA LYS A 124 -4.81 10.72 9.96
C LYS A 124 -4.81 11.34 8.57
N ALA A 125 -5.07 10.53 7.55
CA ALA A 125 -4.98 10.97 6.18
C ALA A 125 -6.00 12.05 5.84
N HIS A 126 -5.52 13.09 5.18
CA HIS A 126 -6.32 14.18 4.65
C HIS A 126 -5.75 14.62 3.29
N ILE A 127 -6.60 15.24 2.47
CA ILE A 127 -6.14 15.85 1.23
C ILE A 127 -5.66 17.25 1.59
N PRO A 128 -4.37 17.58 1.37
CA PRO A 128 -3.90 18.94 1.57
C PRO A 128 -4.63 19.87 0.61
N LEU A 129 -5.16 20.98 1.12
CA LEU A 129 -5.78 22.03 0.32
C LEU A 129 -4.69 22.68 -0.55
N ARG A 130 -4.43 22.12 -1.70
CA ARG A 130 -3.58 22.69 -2.74
C ARG A 130 -4.44 23.14 -3.90
N ASP A 131 -3.92 24.13 -4.62
CA ASP A 131 -4.54 24.68 -5.82
C ASP A 131 -4.91 23.54 -6.80
N PRO A 132 -6.12 23.51 -7.39
CA PRO A 132 -6.53 22.51 -8.38
C PRO A 132 -5.55 22.35 -9.53
N GLN A 133 -4.75 23.37 -9.83
CA GLN A 133 -3.68 23.31 -10.84
C GLN A 133 -2.51 22.39 -10.47
N SER A 134 -2.41 21.93 -9.24
CA SER A 134 -1.36 20.99 -8.80
C SER A 134 -1.67 19.52 -9.12
N VAL A 135 -2.85 19.22 -9.62
CA VAL A 135 -3.24 17.86 -10.03
C VAL A 135 -2.48 17.48 -11.30
N ARG A 136 -1.72 16.40 -11.22
CA ARG A 136 -0.90 15.90 -12.34
C ARG A 136 -1.56 14.70 -13.00
N LYS A 137 -1.41 14.60 -14.32
CA LYS A 137 -1.72 13.39 -15.07
C LYS A 137 -0.90 12.21 -14.51
N ALA A 138 -1.56 11.08 -14.28
CA ALA A 138 -0.84 9.84 -13.97
C ALA A 138 -0.27 9.23 -15.24
N ASP A 139 1.00 8.81 -15.18
CA ASP A 139 1.58 8.00 -16.24
C ASP A 139 0.84 6.65 -16.35
N ALA A 140 0.71 6.14 -17.57
CA ALA A 140 0.15 4.82 -17.78
C ALA A 140 1.00 3.77 -17.04
N PRO A 141 0.39 2.76 -16.38
CA PRO A 141 1.14 1.72 -15.73
C PRO A 141 2.04 1.03 -16.76
N LYS A 142 3.34 0.98 -16.49
CA LYS A 142 4.27 0.21 -17.34
C LYS A 142 3.82 -1.24 -17.32
N LYS A 143 3.37 -1.75 -18.46
CA LYS A 143 3.09 -3.19 -18.60
C LYS A 143 4.38 -3.94 -18.29
N LEU A 144 4.33 -4.82 -17.31
CA LEU A 144 5.45 -5.71 -17.02
C LEU A 144 5.62 -6.62 -18.24
N ASP A 145 6.76 -6.53 -18.88
CA ASP A 145 7.10 -7.43 -19.97
C ASP A 145 7.53 -8.78 -19.40
N LEU A 146 6.56 -9.69 -19.30
CA LEU A 146 6.77 -11.02 -18.74
C LEU A 146 7.68 -11.90 -19.61
N SER A 147 7.97 -11.49 -20.85
CA SER A 147 8.89 -12.23 -21.74
C SER A 147 10.34 -12.22 -21.27
N LYS A 148 10.69 -11.28 -20.36
CA LYS A 148 12.03 -11.16 -19.77
C LYS A 148 12.24 -12.03 -18.53
N PHE A 149 11.23 -12.70 -18.03
CA PHE A 149 11.37 -13.64 -16.92
C PHE A 149 11.62 -15.03 -17.46
N GLU A 150 12.88 -15.42 -17.52
CA GLU A 150 13.26 -16.82 -17.74
C GLU A 150 12.87 -17.61 -16.48
N THR A 151 11.89 -18.49 -16.63
CA THR A 151 11.62 -19.53 -15.63
C THR A 151 12.72 -20.59 -15.75
N SER A 152 13.80 -20.45 -14.99
CA SER A 152 14.79 -21.52 -14.88
C SER A 152 14.16 -22.68 -14.11
N LYS A 153 13.62 -23.67 -14.83
CA LYS A 153 13.35 -25.00 -14.31
C LYS A 153 14.71 -25.62 -13.98
N ARG A 154 15.10 -25.65 -12.73
CA ARG A 154 16.15 -26.58 -12.30
C ARG A 154 15.50 -27.95 -12.23
N ASP A 155 15.77 -28.76 -13.24
CA ASP A 155 15.52 -30.18 -13.19
C ASP A 155 16.45 -30.77 -12.12
N ALA A 156 15.85 -31.38 -11.09
CA ALA A 156 16.53 -32.15 -10.06
C ALA A 156 16.81 -33.57 -10.56
#